data_b17ad2543428546c403aa96e97e26420
#
_entry.id   b17ad2543428546c403aa96e97e26420
#
_cell.length_a   1.000
_cell.length_b   1.000
_cell.length_c   1.000
_cell.angle_alpha   90.00
_cell.angle_beta   90.00
_cell.angle_gamma   90.00
#
_symmetry.space_group_name_H-M   'P 1'
#
loop_
_entity.id
_entity.type
_entity.pdbx_description
1 polymer ?
#
loop_
_entity_poly.entity_id
_entity_poly.type
_entity_poly.pdbx_seq_one_letter_code
_entity_poly.pdbx_strand_id
1 'polypeptide(L)'
;MLVLSVALQYAAPVLAAQTSSGVVSPVQSTARPMGLSIVGPVMTAGSDAAAQQFQAALPGMVDFIRTYLPEYRNNLNSPLAFAIDPSRLTLSTLSDVRAYFAYEGAGYHNTIGFNTSGVGVSSGNPQVIFPDASSSLNYGGSGTGVRSASEPLLAGDFVNLGTFNAGTTLDFFLIANGANGGRTVYSTTGTTNPDGINHVATFTPTFWGVANSPYLFISYEDLLGGGDKDFNDTIIALDIGAANVMAMTAMSALMATPEPATWLTLGGLVAVTIWARRRSLSQPAVTAAARGA
;
A
#
# COMPACT_ATOMS: atom_id res chain seq x y z
N MET A 1 43.77 10.62 -32.19
CA MET A 1 43.05 9.68 -31.31
C MET A 1 41.67 10.28 -31.07
N LEU A 2 40.68 9.82 -31.84
CA LEU A 2 39.32 10.38 -31.84
C LEU A 2 38.51 9.51 -30.88
N VAL A 3 38.03 10.06 -29.77
CA VAL A 3 37.14 9.37 -28.83
C VAL A 3 35.72 9.57 -29.31
N LEU A 4 35.11 8.51 -29.83
CA LEU A 4 33.72 8.51 -30.27
C LEU A 4 32.86 8.22 -29.02
N SER A 5 32.21 9.26 -28.46
CA SER A 5 31.22 9.07 -27.39
C SER A 5 29.87 8.66 -28.01
N VAL A 6 29.51 7.41 -27.86
CA VAL A 6 28.17 6.92 -28.19
C VAL A 6 27.24 7.29 -27.03
N ALA A 7 26.41 8.30 -27.24
CA ALA A 7 25.31 8.59 -26.35
C ALA A 7 24.20 7.56 -26.57
N LEU A 8 24.00 6.65 -25.61
CA LEU A 8 22.87 5.76 -25.59
C LEU A 8 21.63 6.60 -25.23
N GLN A 9 20.81 6.90 -26.23
CA GLN A 9 19.48 7.46 -25.99
C GLN A 9 18.56 6.33 -25.52
N TYR A 10 18.28 6.28 -24.23
CA TYR A 10 17.18 5.48 -23.72
C TYR A 10 15.87 6.15 -24.17
N ALA A 11 15.23 5.55 -25.16
CA ALA A 11 13.83 5.90 -25.46
C ALA A 11 12.99 5.40 -24.28
N ALA A 12 12.40 6.33 -23.54
CA ALA A 12 11.38 6.00 -22.58
C ALA A 12 10.25 5.26 -23.32
N PRO A 13 9.73 4.13 -22.80
CA PRO A 13 8.57 3.49 -23.40
C PRO A 13 7.43 4.50 -23.36
N VAL A 14 6.96 4.91 -24.53
CA VAL A 14 5.71 5.65 -24.64
C VAL A 14 4.62 4.65 -24.24
N LEU A 15 4.13 4.75 -23.02
CA LEU A 15 2.92 4.08 -22.62
C LEU A 15 1.83 4.63 -23.54
N ALA A 16 1.41 3.84 -24.53
CA ALA A 16 0.31 4.20 -25.39
C ALA A 16 -0.91 4.32 -24.46
N ALA A 17 -1.32 5.55 -24.17
CA ALA A 17 -2.60 5.81 -23.55
C ALA A 17 -3.65 5.18 -24.48
N GLN A 18 -4.13 4.00 -24.12
CA GLN A 18 -5.28 3.44 -24.79
C GLN A 18 -6.47 4.33 -24.38
N THR A 19 -6.82 5.23 -25.25
CA THR A 19 -8.11 5.89 -25.21
C THR A 19 -9.17 4.82 -25.43
N SER A 20 -9.49 4.09 -24.38
CA SER A 20 -10.46 3.00 -24.44
C SER A 20 -11.87 3.55 -24.30
N SER A 21 -12.31 4.33 -25.27
CA SER A 21 -13.73 4.42 -25.53
C SER A 21 -14.16 3.06 -26.11
N GLY A 22 -14.59 2.13 -25.27
CA GLY A 22 -15.31 0.97 -25.75
C GLY A 22 -14.85 -0.44 -25.38
N VAL A 23 -13.74 -0.66 -24.67
CA VAL A 23 -13.40 -2.01 -24.20
C VAL A 23 -14.19 -2.31 -22.94
N VAL A 24 -15.32 -2.96 -23.10
CA VAL A 24 -16.11 -3.46 -21.98
C VAL A 24 -15.78 -4.94 -21.78
N SER A 25 -15.01 -5.24 -20.75
CA SER A 25 -14.86 -6.61 -20.28
C SER A 25 -16.18 -7.10 -19.69
N PRO A 26 -16.54 -8.39 -19.80
CA PRO A 26 -17.75 -8.93 -19.17
C PRO A 26 -17.77 -8.78 -17.63
N VAL A 27 -16.62 -8.46 -17.02
CA VAL A 27 -16.48 -8.23 -15.57
C VAL A 27 -16.14 -6.79 -15.22
N GLN A 28 -16.28 -5.86 -16.15
CA GLN A 28 -15.92 -4.46 -15.96
C GLN A 28 -17.17 -3.60 -15.96
N SER A 29 -17.30 -2.73 -14.93
CA SER A 29 -18.33 -1.69 -14.89
C SER A 29 -18.18 -0.68 -16.05
N THR A 30 -19.31 -0.14 -16.51
CA THR A 30 -19.34 0.95 -17.49
C THR A 30 -19.10 2.33 -16.87
N ALA A 31 -18.99 2.42 -15.55
CA ALA A 31 -18.70 3.67 -14.85
C ALA A 31 -17.38 4.30 -15.34
N ARG A 32 -17.39 5.63 -15.40
CA ARG A 32 -16.20 6.43 -15.76
C ARG A 32 -16.03 7.55 -14.73
N PRO A 33 -15.60 7.19 -13.50
CA PRO A 33 -15.48 8.15 -12.41
C PRO A 33 -14.59 9.31 -12.81
N MET A 34 -15.04 10.53 -12.55
CA MET A 34 -14.36 11.79 -12.87
C MET A 34 -13.89 11.92 -14.34
N GLY A 35 -14.39 11.09 -15.26
CA GLY A 35 -13.97 11.07 -16.67
C GLY A 35 -12.58 10.47 -16.90
N LEU A 36 -12.02 9.75 -15.93
CA LEU A 36 -10.69 9.17 -16.03
C LEU A 36 -10.63 8.03 -17.05
N SER A 37 -9.48 7.89 -17.69
CA SER A 37 -9.20 6.78 -18.61
C SER A 37 -9.04 5.47 -17.85
N ILE A 38 -9.46 4.36 -18.44
CA ILE A 38 -9.25 3.02 -17.92
C ILE A 38 -7.93 2.49 -18.45
N VAL A 39 -7.12 1.85 -17.59
CA VAL A 39 -5.82 1.30 -17.97
C VAL A 39 -5.92 0.10 -18.90
N GLY A 40 -6.90 -0.78 -18.69
CA GLY A 40 -7.11 -1.98 -19.49
C GLY A 40 -8.38 -2.73 -19.12
N PRO A 41 -8.67 -3.85 -19.80
CA PRO A 41 -9.82 -4.68 -19.46
C PRO A 41 -9.61 -5.40 -18.14
N VAL A 42 -10.70 -5.58 -17.39
CA VAL A 42 -10.70 -6.50 -16.25
C VAL A 42 -10.78 -7.94 -16.80
N MET A 43 -9.84 -8.76 -16.38
CA MET A 43 -9.75 -10.18 -16.71
C MET A 43 -10.33 -11.01 -15.57
N THR A 44 -10.93 -12.15 -15.91
CA THR A 44 -11.51 -13.05 -14.90
C THR A 44 -10.45 -13.78 -14.10
N ALA A 45 -10.76 -14.01 -12.83
CA ALA A 45 -9.96 -14.82 -11.91
C ALA A 45 -9.56 -16.17 -12.55
N GLY A 46 -8.29 -16.55 -12.36
CA GLY A 46 -7.76 -17.83 -12.85
C GLY A 46 -7.62 -17.97 -14.36
N SER A 47 -7.80 -16.91 -15.17
CA SER A 47 -7.79 -16.98 -16.63
C SER A 47 -6.41 -17.21 -17.23
N ASP A 48 -5.32 -17.02 -16.47
CA ASP A 48 -3.95 -17.38 -16.85
C ASP A 48 -3.17 -17.99 -15.68
N ALA A 49 -1.94 -18.45 -15.93
CA ALA A 49 -1.14 -19.13 -14.92
C ALA A 49 -0.84 -18.28 -13.68
N ALA A 50 -0.55 -16.98 -13.85
CA ALA A 50 -0.30 -16.07 -12.72
C ALA A 50 -1.58 -15.81 -11.93
N ALA A 51 -2.72 -15.68 -12.60
CA ALA A 51 -4.03 -15.55 -11.94
C ALA A 51 -4.43 -16.84 -11.19
N GLN A 52 -4.08 -18.00 -11.69
CA GLN A 52 -4.26 -19.27 -10.97
C GLN A 52 -3.38 -19.35 -9.73
N GLN A 53 -2.13 -18.90 -9.83
CA GLN A 53 -1.23 -18.81 -8.70
C GLN A 53 -1.75 -17.86 -7.61
N PHE A 54 -2.28 -16.70 -8.01
CA PHE A 54 -2.92 -15.78 -7.09
C PHE A 54 -4.13 -16.41 -6.41
N GLN A 55 -5.00 -17.07 -7.17
CA GLN A 55 -6.17 -17.77 -6.62
C GLN A 55 -5.79 -18.84 -5.59
N ALA A 56 -4.70 -19.58 -5.81
CA ALA A 56 -4.22 -20.57 -4.85
C ALA A 56 -3.74 -19.92 -3.52
N ALA A 57 -3.26 -18.67 -3.57
CA ALA A 57 -2.83 -17.91 -2.40
C ALA A 57 -3.99 -17.19 -1.69
N LEU A 58 -5.11 -16.95 -2.37
CA LEU A 58 -6.22 -16.13 -1.89
C LEU A 58 -6.84 -16.59 -0.55
N PRO A 59 -7.04 -17.90 -0.27
CA PRO A 59 -7.60 -18.32 1.02
C PRO A 59 -6.79 -17.84 2.24
N GLY A 60 -5.46 -17.97 2.19
CA GLY A 60 -4.60 -17.47 3.28
C GLY A 60 -4.66 -15.95 3.45
N MET A 61 -4.87 -15.23 2.35
CA MET A 61 -5.05 -13.77 2.36
C MET A 61 -6.37 -13.38 3.03
N VAL A 62 -7.46 -14.05 2.65
CA VAL A 62 -8.78 -13.82 3.24
C VAL A 62 -8.78 -14.13 4.73
N ASP A 63 -8.13 -15.20 5.14
CA ASP A 63 -7.98 -15.55 6.58
C ASP A 63 -7.17 -14.49 7.33
N PHE A 64 -6.13 -13.94 6.71
CA PHE A 64 -5.37 -12.83 7.28
C PHE A 64 -6.23 -11.58 7.43
N ILE A 65 -6.96 -11.17 6.38
CA ILE A 65 -7.86 -10.01 6.41
C ILE A 65 -8.88 -10.17 7.54
N ARG A 66 -9.56 -11.29 7.62
CA ARG A 66 -10.55 -11.59 8.68
C ARG A 66 -9.96 -11.57 10.09
N THR A 67 -8.69 -11.91 10.23
CA THR A 67 -8.00 -11.97 11.53
C THR A 67 -7.51 -10.60 11.97
N TYR A 68 -6.93 -9.83 11.08
CA TYR A 68 -6.19 -8.61 11.40
C TYR A 68 -6.91 -7.32 10.99
N LEU A 69 -7.86 -7.41 10.05
CA LEU A 69 -8.71 -6.31 9.60
C LEU A 69 -10.20 -6.69 9.75
N PRO A 70 -10.64 -7.13 10.95
CA PRO A 70 -12.03 -7.53 11.13
C PRO A 70 -12.93 -6.30 11.25
N GLU A 71 -14.13 -6.42 10.69
CA GLU A 71 -15.19 -5.41 10.68
C GLU A 71 -15.40 -4.74 12.05
N TYR A 72 -15.55 -3.42 12.06
CA TYR A 72 -15.77 -2.59 13.25
C TYR A 72 -14.70 -2.72 14.34
N ARG A 73 -13.49 -3.13 14.00
CA ARG A 73 -12.40 -3.25 14.98
C ARG A 73 -11.12 -2.62 14.45
N ASN A 74 -10.71 -1.57 15.11
CA ASN A 74 -9.39 -0.99 14.91
C ASN A 74 -8.30 -1.90 15.51
N ASN A 75 -7.82 -2.87 14.76
CA ASN A 75 -6.73 -3.75 15.17
C ASN A 75 -5.35 -3.24 14.74
N LEU A 76 -5.25 -2.07 14.12
CA LEU A 76 -3.99 -1.50 13.64
C LEU A 76 -3.00 -1.11 14.75
N ASN A 77 -3.37 -1.28 16.02
CA ASN A 77 -2.41 -1.09 17.13
C ASN A 77 -1.34 -2.18 17.22
N SER A 78 -1.46 -3.27 16.46
CA SER A 78 -0.52 -4.40 16.56
C SER A 78 0.36 -4.62 15.33
N PRO A 79 -0.07 -4.49 14.08
CA PRO A 79 0.77 -4.87 12.97
C PRO A 79 1.48 -3.72 12.26
N LEU A 80 1.57 -2.53 12.84
CA LEU A 80 2.44 -1.47 12.29
C LEU A 80 3.90 -1.91 12.14
N ALA A 81 4.32 -2.96 12.84
CA ALA A 81 5.58 -3.66 12.59
C ALA A 81 5.66 -4.29 11.18
N PHE A 82 4.55 -4.35 10.47
CA PHE A 82 4.41 -5.03 9.19
C PHE A 82 3.97 -4.08 8.06
N ALA A 83 3.61 -2.85 8.40
CA ALA A 83 3.16 -1.89 7.41
C ALA A 83 4.33 -1.44 6.53
N ILE A 84 4.16 -1.59 5.24
CA ILE A 84 4.98 -0.90 4.27
C ILE A 84 4.44 0.53 4.18
N ASP A 85 5.32 1.53 4.12
CA ASP A 85 4.90 2.91 3.95
C ASP A 85 4.18 3.09 2.59
N PRO A 86 2.86 3.34 2.56
CA PRO A 86 2.12 3.40 1.32
C PRO A 86 2.53 4.55 0.41
N SER A 87 3.17 5.59 0.95
CA SER A 87 3.67 6.73 0.17
C SER A 87 4.98 6.43 -0.58
N ARG A 88 5.57 5.26 -0.38
CA ARG A 88 6.90 4.88 -0.88
C ARG A 88 6.90 3.62 -1.74
N LEU A 89 5.85 3.40 -2.50
CA LEU A 89 5.74 2.24 -3.38
C LEU A 89 6.62 2.41 -4.62
N THR A 90 7.94 2.40 -4.44
CA THR A 90 8.92 2.57 -5.53
C THR A 90 9.53 1.23 -5.89
N LEU A 91 9.46 0.89 -7.18
CA LEU A 91 10.04 -0.35 -7.70
C LEU A 91 11.57 -0.28 -7.65
N SER A 92 12.20 -1.32 -7.13
CA SER A 92 13.67 -1.47 -7.10
C SER A 92 14.21 -2.19 -8.33
N THR A 93 13.36 -2.95 -9.02
CA THR A 93 13.66 -3.67 -10.26
C THR A 93 12.53 -3.47 -11.27
N LEU A 94 12.86 -3.69 -12.57
CA LEU A 94 11.85 -3.78 -13.63
C LEU A 94 10.79 -4.84 -13.28
N SER A 95 9.51 -4.52 -13.45
CA SER A 95 8.42 -5.43 -13.15
C SER A 95 7.24 -5.24 -14.09
N ASP A 96 6.64 -6.33 -14.50
CA ASP A 96 5.27 -6.34 -14.99
C ASP A 96 4.35 -6.26 -13.77
N VAL A 97 3.51 -5.22 -13.74
CA VAL A 97 2.63 -4.98 -12.59
C VAL A 97 1.21 -5.37 -12.92
N ARG A 98 0.60 -6.12 -12.01
CA ARG A 98 -0.78 -6.56 -12.12
C ARG A 98 -1.51 -6.24 -10.83
N ALA A 99 -2.73 -5.71 -10.94
CA ALA A 99 -3.60 -5.47 -9.81
C ALA A 99 -4.73 -6.51 -9.80
N TYR A 100 -4.89 -7.20 -8.68
CA TYR A 100 -5.98 -8.12 -8.40
C TYR A 100 -6.97 -7.49 -7.45
N PHE A 101 -8.26 -7.65 -7.72
CA PHE A 101 -9.28 -7.42 -6.73
C PHE A 101 -9.23 -8.54 -5.70
N ALA A 102 -9.10 -8.21 -4.41
CA ALA A 102 -8.94 -9.20 -3.35
C ALA A 102 -10.16 -9.28 -2.43
N TYR A 103 -10.73 -8.13 -2.04
CA TYR A 103 -11.80 -8.09 -1.04
C TYR A 103 -12.55 -6.77 -1.09
N GLU A 104 -13.81 -6.80 -0.63
CA GLU A 104 -14.67 -5.62 -0.44
C GLU A 104 -15.55 -5.83 0.78
N GLY A 105 -15.58 -4.84 1.67
CA GLY A 105 -16.40 -4.78 2.89
C GLY A 105 -17.33 -3.57 2.96
N ALA A 106 -17.20 -2.63 2.00
CA ALA A 106 -17.94 -1.38 2.01
C ALA A 106 -19.38 -1.51 1.52
N GLY A 107 -20.20 -0.53 1.89
CA GLY A 107 -21.48 -0.28 1.23
C GLY A 107 -21.38 0.69 0.04
N TYR A 108 -20.19 1.25 -0.23
CA TYR A 108 -19.92 2.14 -1.35
C TYR A 108 -19.44 1.37 -2.57
N HIS A 109 -19.82 1.86 -3.76
CA HIS A 109 -19.28 1.41 -5.03
C HIS A 109 -17.98 2.16 -5.34
N ASN A 110 -16.90 1.74 -4.72
CA ASN A 110 -15.61 2.39 -4.80
C ASN A 110 -14.95 2.19 -6.16
N THR A 111 -14.17 3.18 -6.57
CA THR A 111 -13.31 3.08 -7.75
C THR A 111 -11.86 3.03 -7.32
N ILE A 112 -11.09 2.13 -7.91
CA ILE A 112 -9.64 2.04 -7.70
C ILE A 112 -8.91 2.51 -8.93
N GLY A 113 -7.87 3.32 -8.73
CA GLY A 113 -6.99 3.79 -9.78
C GLY A 113 -5.53 3.88 -9.34
N PHE A 114 -4.67 4.28 -10.27
CA PHE A 114 -3.25 4.47 -10.01
C PHE A 114 -2.67 5.60 -10.85
N ASN A 115 -1.49 6.06 -10.44
CA ASN A 115 -0.72 7.11 -11.09
C ASN A 115 0.77 6.82 -10.96
N THR A 116 1.55 7.11 -11.98
CA THR A 116 3.02 6.92 -12.00
C THR A 116 3.78 8.21 -12.24
N SER A 117 3.07 9.32 -12.41
CA SER A 117 3.63 10.63 -12.74
C SER A 117 3.09 11.77 -11.89
N GLY A 118 2.30 11.42 -10.88
CA GLY A 118 1.66 12.37 -9.97
C GLY A 118 1.05 11.65 -8.78
N VAL A 119 0.19 12.35 -8.04
CA VAL A 119 -0.46 11.85 -6.82
C VAL A 119 -1.98 11.92 -6.96
N GLY A 120 -2.66 10.84 -6.64
CA GLY A 120 -4.10 10.70 -6.76
C GLY A 120 -4.58 11.10 -8.15
N VAL A 121 -5.63 11.91 -8.19
CA VAL A 121 -6.21 12.44 -9.43
C VAL A 121 -5.86 13.89 -9.70
N SER A 122 -5.07 14.53 -8.83
CA SER A 122 -4.80 15.98 -8.87
C SER A 122 -3.66 16.37 -9.79
N SER A 123 -2.80 15.42 -10.16
CA SER A 123 -1.63 15.68 -11.00
C SER A 123 -1.23 14.45 -11.81
N GLY A 124 -0.35 14.61 -12.78
CA GLY A 124 0.15 13.50 -13.60
C GLY A 124 -0.90 12.95 -14.57
N ASN A 125 -0.87 11.63 -14.75
CA ASN A 125 -1.78 10.91 -15.64
C ASN A 125 -2.51 9.78 -14.89
N PRO A 126 -3.48 10.10 -14.02
CA PRO A 126 -4.25 9.11 -13.28
C PRO A 126 -5.09 8.23 -14.21
N GLN A 127 -5.12 6.94 -13.91
CA GLN A 127 -5.88 5.94 -14.66
C GLN A 127 -6.69 5.07 -13.70
N VAL A 128 -7.85 4.64 -14.16
CA VAL A 128 -8.74 3.74 -13.42
C VAL A 128 -8.33 2.29 -13.69
N ILE A 129 -8.21 1.52 -12.63
CA ILE A 129 -8.00 0.06 -12.64
C ILE A 129 -9.35 -0.64 -12.61
N PHE A 130 -10.11 -0.41 -11.54
CA PHE A 130 -11.45 -0.97 -11.33
C PHE A 130 -12.46 0.18 -11.24
N PRO A 131 -13.27 0.41 -12.28
CA PRO A 131 -14.28 1.47 -12.27
C PRO A 131 -15.34 1.31 -11.17
N ASP A 132 -15.64 0.09 -10.80
CA ASP A 132 -16.48 -0.30 -9.69
C ASP A 132 -15.84 -1.52 -9.01
N ALA A 133 -15.33 -1.33 -7.81
CA ALA A 133 -14.67 -2.35 -7.01
C ALA A 133 -15.65 -3.06 -6.06
N SER A 134 -16.90 -3.23 -6.48
CA SER A 134 -17.93 -3.90 -5.71
C SER A 134 -18.06 -5.36 -6.08
N SER A 135 -18.45 -6.18 -5.11
CA SER A 135 -18.55 -7.63 -5.22
C SER A 135 -19.82 -8.17 -4.55
N SER A 136 -20.42 -9.19 -5.19
CA SER A 136 -21.53 -9.94 -4.60
C SER A 136 -21.10 -10.89 -3.47
N LEU A 137 -19.80 -11.03 -3.23
CA LEU A 137 -19.22 -11.72 -2.07
C LEU A 137 -18.65 -10.67 -1.13
N ASN A 138 -19.49 -10.21 -0.21
CA ASN A 138 -19.10 -9.23 0.78
C ASN A 138 -18.43 -9.88 2.00
N TYR A 139 -18.17 -9.06 2.98
CA TYR A 139 -17.67 -9.42 4.29
C TYR A 139 -18.28 -10.71 4.85
N GLY A 140 -17.44 -11.60 5.32
CA GLY A 140 -17.88 -12.88 5.90
C GLY A 140 -18.13 -13.99 4.89
N GLY A 141 -17.98 -13.74 3.59
CA GLY A 141 -18.23 -14.74 2.53
C GLY A 141 -19.73 -15.03 2.34
N SER A 142 -20.58 -14.14 2.82
CA SER A 142 -22.00 -14.12 2.50
C SER A 142 -22.21 -13.39 1.17
N GLY A 143 -23.06 -13.92 0.32
CA GLY A 143 -23.35 -13.35 -0.99
C GLY A 143 -23.53 -14.42 -2.02
N THR A 144 -23.90 -14.04 -3.23
CA THR A 144 -24.29 -14.99 -4.28
C THR A 144 -23.09 -15.56 -5.05
N GLY A 145 -21.94 -14.87 -5.04
CA GLY A 145 -20.82 -15.16 -5.91
C GLY A 145 -21.15 -15.01 -7.41
N VAL A 146 -22.26 -14.35 -7.72
CA VAL A 146 -22.72 -14.12 -9.08
C VAL A 146 -22.54 -12.65 -9.42
N ARG A 147 -21.81 -12.37 -10.49
CA ARG A 147 -21.58 -11.00 -10.96
C ARG A 147 -22.89 -10.34 -11.40
N SER A 148 -23.00 -9.05 -11.14
CA SER A 148 -24.07 -8.20 -11.61
C SER A 148 -23.51 -6.88 -12.15
N ALA A 149 -24.35 -6.03 -12.71
CA ALA A 149 -23.93 -4.72 -13.16
C ALA A 149 -23.50 -3.79 -12.02
N SER A 150 -24.04 -4.01 -10.81
CA SER A 150 -23.71 -3.26 -9.60
C SER A 150 -22.61 -3.93 -8.74
N GLU A 151 -22.33 -5.19 -9.00
CA GLU A 151 -21.35 -5.98 -8.26
C GLU A 151 -20.51 -6.78 -9.27
N PRO A 152 -19.67 -6.08 -10.05
CA PRO A 152 -19.06 -6.67 -11.25
C PRO A 152 -17.88 -7.58 -10.97
N LEU A 153 -17.27 -7.51 -9.80
CA LEU A 153 -16.02 -8.20 -9.50
C LEU A 153 -16.21 -9.40 -8.58
N LEU A 154 -15.29 -10.33 -8.72
CA LEU A 154 -15.04 -11.41 -7.75
C LEU A 154 -13.55 -11.43 -7.40
N ALA A 155 -13.22 -11.89 -6.19
CA ALA A 155 -11.85 -12.01 -5.73
C ALA A 155 -10.99 -12.82 -6.73
N GLY A 156 -9.86 -12.26 -7.10
CA GLY A 156 -8.96 -12.81 -8.12
C GLY A 156 -9.14 -12.23 -9.52
N ASP A 157 -10.17 -11.41 -9.77
CA ASP A 157 -10.24 -10.61 -11.01
C ASP A 157 -9.09 -9.62 -11.06
N PHE A 158 -8.55 -9.35 -12.25
CA PHE A 158 -7.33 -8.57 -12.34
C PHE A 158 -7.26 -7.68 -13.57
N VAL A 159 -6.36 -6.70 -13.49
CA VAL A 159 -5.98 -5.81 -14.60
C VAL A 159 -4.47 -5.80 -14.73
N ASN A 160 -3.95 -5.91 -15.96
CA ASN A 160 -2.54 -5.70 -16.23
C ASN A 160 -2.28 -4.18 -16.33
N LEU A 161 -1.42 -3.66 -15.47
CA LEU A 161 -1.08 -2.23 -15.46
C LEU A 161 0.04 -1.88 -16.43
N GLY A 162 0.84 -2.87 -16.81
CA GLY A 162 1.99 -2.74 -17.73
C GLY A 162 3.32 -3.01 -17.05
N THR A 163 4.39 -2.78 -17.82
CA THR A 163 5.78 -2.97 -17.36
C THR A 163 6.37 -1.63 -16.92
N PHE A 164 6.94 -1.59 -15.73
CA PHE A 164 7.54 -0.39 -15.15
C PHE A 164 9.00 -0.63 -14.79
N ASN A 165 9.83 0.39 -15.02
CA ASN A 165 11.26 0.35 -14.72
C ASN A 165 11.53 0.51 -13.22
N ALA A 166 12.71 0.09 -12.79
CA ALA A 166 13.25 0.44 -11.49
C ALA A 166 13.24 1.97 -11.31
N GLY A 167 12.93 2.42 -10.10
CA GLY A 167 12.77 3.84 -9.76
C GLY A 167 11.38 4.41 -10.04
N THR A 168 10.47 3.64 -10.67
CA THR A 168 9.08 4.08 -10.83
C THR A 168 8.38 4.04 -9.48
N THR A 169 7.80 5.17 -9.05
CA THR A 169 6.91 5.24 -7.90
C THR A 169 5.48 5.02 -8.37
N LEU A 170 4.77 4.14 -7.68
CA LEU A 170 3.38 3.83 -7.94
C LEU A 170 2.52 4.50 -6.84
N ASP A 171 1.67 5.44 -7.22
CA ASP A 171 0.65 5.99 -6.33
C ASP A 171 -0.70 5.35 -6.68
N PHE A 172 -1.36 4.76 -5.70
CA PHE A 172 -2.69 4.18 -5.86
C PHE A 172 -3.71 5.05 -5.14
N PHE A 173 -4.93 5.09 -5.66
CA PHE A 173 -6.00 5.87 -5.07
C PHE A 173 -7.34 5.15 -5.15
N LEU A 174 -8.18 5.47 -4.17
CA LEU A 174 -9.59 5.11 -4.13
C LEU A 174 -10.43 6.38 -4.33
N ILE A 175 -11.48 6.30 -5.17
CA ILE A 175 -12.52 7.32 -5.25
C ILE A 175 -13.75 6.75 -4.53
N ALA A 176 -14.07 7.32 -3.37
CA ALA A 176 -15.18 6.86 -2.54
C ALA A 176 -16.49 6.99 -3.29
N ASN A 177 -17.22 5.87 -3.39
CA ASN A 177 -18.45 5.73 -4.15
C ASN A 177 -18.33 6.23 -5.61
N GLY A 178 -17.16 6.06 -6.21
CA GLY A 178 -16.81 6.64 -7.51
C GLY A 178 -17.68 6.12 -8.65
N ALA A 179 -18.08 4.85 -8.63
CA ALA A 179 -18.97 4.26 -9.64
C ALA A 179 -20.35 4.94 -9.68
N ASN A 180 -20.80 5.49 -8.57
CA ASN A 180 -22.05 6.23 -8.41
C ASN A 180 -21.86 7.77 -8.43
N GLY A 181 -20.72 8.25 -8.93
CA GLY A 181 -20.44 9.68 -9.09
C GLY A 181 -19.79 10.37 -7.89
N GLY A 182 -19.32 9.61 -6.90
CA GLY A 182 -18.50 10.12 -5.81
C GLY A 182 -17.21 10.76 -6.32
N ARG A 183 -16.65 11.73 -5.54
CA ARG A 183 -15.50 12.54 -5.95
C ARG A 183 -14.44 12.68 -4.86
N THR A 184 -14.66 12.13 -3.68
CA THR A 184 -13.67 12.11 -2.61
C THR A 184 -12.58 11.09 -2.94
N VAL A 185 -11.33 11.52 -2.91
CA VAL A 185 -10.18 10.69 -3.32
C VAL A 185 -9.27 10.47 -2.12
N TYR A 186 -8.92 9.24 -1.88
CA TYR A 186 -7.93 8.82 -0.87
C TYR A 186 -6.76 8.15 -1.59
N SER A 187 -5.56 8.72 -1.43
CA SER A 187 -4.33 8.26 -2.08
C SER A 187 -3.44 7.53 -1.08
N THR A 188 -2.59 6.65 -1.59
CA THR A 188 -1.46 6.09 -0.84
C THR A 188 -0.53 7.16 -0.28
N THR A 189 -0.52 8.35 -0.87
CA THR A 189 0.15 9.54 -0.33
C THR A 189 -0.79 10.30 0.61
N GLY A 190 -0.92 9.82 1.85
CA GLY A 190 -1.92 10.27 2.83
C GLY A 190 -1.99 11.76 3.11
N THR A 191 -0.89 12.50 2.95
CA THR A 191 -0.86 13.97 3.14
C THR A 191 -1.70 14.74 2.13
N THR A 192 -2.12 14.10 1.04
CA THR A 192 -2.98 14.70 0.01
C THR A 192 -4.46 14.37 0.19
N ASN A 193 -4.80 13.56 1.19
CA ASN A 193 -6.18 13.21 1.50
C ASN A 193 -6.95 14.42 2.04
N PRO A 194 -8.27 14.54 1.76
CA PRO A 194 -9.06 15.75 2.08
C PRO A 194 -9.09 16.11 3.55
N ASP A 195 -8.96 15.13 4.44
CA ASP A 195 -8.94 15.28 5.89
C ASP A 195 -7.54 15.23 6.52
N GLY A 196 -6.51 15.04 5.69
CA GLY A 196 -5.11 14.99 6.11
C GLY A 196 -4.71 13.75 6.89
N ILE A 197 -5.57 12.72 6.94
CA ILE A 197 -5.26 11.45 7.60
C ILE A 197 -4.95 10.34 6.57
N ASN A 198 -4.32 9.28 7.05
CA ASN A 198 -4.05 8.11 6.24
C ASN A 198 -5.29 7.21 6.15
N HIS A 199 -5.73 6.90 4.93
CA HIS A 199 -6.83 6.00 4.61
C HIS A 199 -6.35 4.66 4.04
N VAL A 200 -5.05 4.37 4.15
CA VAL A 200 -4.46 3.21 3.48
C VAL A 200 -3.58 2.42 4.43
N ALA A 201 -3.75 1.11 4.44
CA ALA A 201 -2.80 0.18 5.04
C ALA A 201 -2.19 -0.71 3.94
N THR A 202 -0.87 -0.99 4.05
CA THR A 202 -0.16 -1.86 3.10
C THR A 202 0.56 -2.98 3.82
N PHE A 203 0.46 -4.19 3.27
CA PHE A 203 1.04 -5.39 3.88
C PHE A 203 1.40 -6.45 2.83
N THR A 204 2.14 -7.47 3.24
CA THR A 204 2.55 -8.57 2.36
C THR A 204 2.28 -9.94 2.99
N PRO A 205 2.17 -11.01 2.20
CA PRO A 205 2.01 -12.38 2.71
C PRO A 205 3.12 -12.87 3.63
N THR A 206 4.26 -12.21 3.68
CA THR A 206 5.33 -12.52 4.64
C THR A 206 4.84 -12.49 6.10
N PHE A 207 3.78 -11.73 6.37
CA PHE A 207 3.20 -11.57 7.71
C PHE A 207 2.45 -12.82 8.20
N TRP A 208 2.00 -13.66 7.29
CA TRP A 208 1.45 -14.98 7.63
C TRP A 208 2.34 -16.13 7.16
N GLY A 209 3.65 -15.88 7.07
CA GLY A 209 4.68 -16.90 6.87
C GLY A 209 4.93 -17.32 5.42
N VAL A 210 4.40 -16.61 4.43
CA VAL A 210 4.68 -16.89 3.02
C VAL A 210 5.96 -16.16 2.61
N ALA A 211 7.07 -16.89 2.56
CA ALA A 211 8.34 -16.31 2.11
C ALA A 211 8.32 -16.03 0.59
N ASN A 212 9.01 -14.96 0.21
CA ASN A 212 9.22 -14.59 -1.21
C ASN A 212 7.93 -14.38 -2.01
N SER A 213 6.85 -13.93 -1.35
CA SER A 213 5.62 -13.59 -2.06
C SER A 213 5.83 -12.42 -3.02
N PRO A 214 5.31 -12.49 -4.26
CA PRO A 214 5.34 -11.37 -5.20
C PRO A 214 4.26 -10.32 -4.92
N TYR A 215 3.40 -10.54 -3.91
CA TYR A 215 2.22 -9.74 -3.68
C TYR A 215 2.41 -8.68 -2.59
N LEU A 216 1.93 -7.47 -2.90
CA LEU A 216 1.74 -6.37 -1.97
C LEU A 216 0.24 -6.07 -1.90
N PHE A 217 -0.32 -5.96 -0.70
CA PHE A 217 -1.71 -5.56 -0.48
C PHE A 217 -1.81 -4.09 -0.19
N ILE A 218 -2.85 -3.47 -0.75
CA ILE A 218 -3.29 -2.12 -0.45
C ILE A 218 -4.74 -2.21 -0.02
N SER A 219 -5.02 -1.72 1.16
CA SER A 219 -6.26 -1.82 1.90
C SER A 219 -6.73 -0.41 2.24
N TYR A 220 -8.00 -0.11 2.01
CA TYR A 220 -8.54 1.26 2.09
C TYR A 220 -9.68 1.40 3.08
N GLU A 221 -9.78 2.62 3.61
CA GLU A 221 -10.96 3.22 4.25
C GLU A 221 -11.59 4.23 3.31
N ASP A 222 -12.89 4.19 3.12
CA ASP A 222 -13.59 5.00 2.13
C ASP A 222 -14.38 6.18 2.71
N LEU A 223 -14.40 6.33 4.05
CA LEU A 223 -15.12 7.40 4.74
C LEU A 223 -14.22 8.53 5.23
N LEU A 224 -14.67 9.78 5.07
CA LEU A 224 -14.02 10.97 5.62
C LEU A 224 -13.88 10.83 7.15
N GLY A 225 -12.70 11.12 7.68
CA GLY A 225 -12.38 10.90 9.09
C GLY A 225 -11.94 9.48 9.42
N GLY A 226 -11.87 8.59 8.42
CA GLY A 226 -11.34 7.24 8.53
C GLY A 226 -12.35 6.23 9.08
N GLY A 227 -13.65 6.45 8.90
CA GLY A 227 -14.69 5.46 9.22
C GLY A 227 -14.51 4.78 10.57
N ASP A 228 -14.59 3.46 10.60
CA ASP A 228 -14.33 2.62 11.77
C ASP A 228 -12.86 2.16 11.87
N LYS A 229 -12.04 2.54 10.89
CA LYS A 229 -10.58 2.32 10.84
C LYS A 229 -10.17 0.86 10.83
N ASP A 230 -10.95 0.03 10.18
CA ASP A 230 -10.62 -1.38 10.01
C ASP A 230 -9.90 -1.68 8.69
N PHE A 231 -9.90 -0.71 7.75
CA PHE A 231 -9.17 -0.75 6.48
C PHE A 231 -9.54 -1.95 5.61
N ASN A 232 -10.80 -2.33 5.59
CA ASN A 232 -11.28 -3.46 4.80
C ASN A 232 -12.33 -3.09 3.75
N ASP A 233 -12.65 -1.81 3.60
CA ASP A 233 -13.65 -1.32 2.64
C ASP A 233 -13.35 -1.75 1.20
N THR A 234 -12.08 -1.68 0.80
CA THR A 234 -11.63 -2.21 -0.49
C THR A 234 -10.17 -2.65 -0.38
N ILE A 235 -9.88 -3.88 -0.77
CA ILE A 235 -8.52 -4.43 -0.76
C ILE A 235 -8.15 -4.91 -2.16
N ILE A 236 -7.01 -4.43 -2.64
CA ILE A 236 -6.37 -4.92 -3.86
C ILE A 236 -5.03 -5.58 -3.53
N ALA A 237 -4.63 -6.53 -4.36
CA ALA A 237 -3.29 -7.11 -4.31
C ALA A 237 -2.54 -6.74 -5.58
N LEU A 238 -1.30 -6.31 -5.44
CA LEU A 238 -0.41 -6.02 -6.54
C LEU A 238 0.60 -7.14 -6.69
N ASP A 239 0.68 -7.74 -7.86
CA ASP A 239 1.86 -8.53 -8.24
C ASP A 239 2.91 -7.55 -8.79
N ILE A 240 3.94 -7.33 -8.02
CA ILE A 240 5.08 -6.46 -8.37
C ILE A 240 6.39 -7.25 -8.39
N GLY A 241 6.31 -8.56 -8.20
CA GLY A 241 7.46 -9.44 -8.09
C GLY A 241 8.12 -9.45 -6.70
N ALA A 242 8.58 -10.62 -6.27
CA ALA A 242 9.12 -10.85 -4.93
C ALA A 242 10.30 -9.91 -4.58
N ALA A 243 11.16 -9.58 -5.56
CA ALA A 243 12.30 -8.69 -5.32
C ALA A 243 11.87 -7.28 -4.91
N ASN A 244 10.82 -6.74 -5.55
CA ASN A 244 10.26 -5.42 -5.20
C ASN A 244 9.57 -5.45 -3.83
N VAL A 245 8.80 -6.49 -3.54
CA VAL A 245 8.17 -6.68 -2.22
C VAL A 245 9.22 -6.74 -1.12
N MET A 246 10.27 -7.52 -1.29
CA MET A 246 11.38 -7.62 -0.32
C MET A 246 12.09 -6.28 -0.11
N ALA A 247 12.36 -5.54 -1.18
CA ALA A 247 13.00 -4.24 -1.10
C ALA A 247 12.15 -3.22 -0.32
N MET A 248 10.85 -3.15 -0.58
CA MET A 248 9.91 -2.28 0.14
C MET A 248 9.81 -2.65 1.62
N THR A 249 9.77 -3.95 1.94
CA THR A 249 9.75 -4.44 3.34
C THR A 249 11.04 -4.08 4.07
N ALA A 250 12.20 -4.28 3.44
CA ALA A 250 13.50 -3.94 4.04
C ALA A 250 13.65 -2.43 4.29
N MET A 251 13.17 -1.61 3.36
CA MET A 251 13.17 -0.15 3.48
C MET A 251 12.32 0.31 4.67
N SER A 252 11.13 -0.25 4.83
CA SER A 252 10.24 0.06 5.95
C SER A 252 10.84 -0.36 7.30
N ALA A 253 11.49 -1.51 7.37
CA ALA A 253 12.20 -1.98 8.55
C ALA A 253 13.36 -1.05 8.95
N LEU A 254 14.13 -0.55 7.97
CA LEU A 254 15.21 0.41 8.20
C LEU A 254 14.71 1.74 8.76
N MET A 255 13.56 2.21 8.31
CA MET A 255 12.94 3.45 8.79
C MET A 255 12.34 3.30 10.20
N ALA A 256 11.90 2.10 10.57
CA ALA A 256 11.37 1.80 11.90
C ALA A 256 12.48 1.66 12.96
N THR A 257 13.75 1.48 12.56
CA THR A 257 14.87 1.42 13.51
C THR A 257 15.32 2.84 13.87
N PRO A 258 15.43 3.18 15.18
CA PRO A 258 16.00 4.47 15.59
C PRO A 258 17.40 4.63 15.00
N GLU A 259 17.70 5.83 14.49
CA GLU A 259 19.03 6.17 13.98
C GLU A 259 20.13 5.78 14.99
N PRO A 260 21.28 5.25 14.53
CA PRO A 260 22.40 4.92 15.42
C PRO A 260 22.84 6.09 16.32
N ALA A 261 22.65 7.33 15.85
CA ALA A 261 22.92 8.54 16.64
C ALA A 261 22.00 8.65 17.87
N THR A 262 20.80 8.14 17.82
CA THR A 262 19.85 8.14 18.95
C THR A 262 20.35 7.20 20.06
N TRP A 263 20.94 6.06 19.70
CA TRP A 263 21.56 5.16 20.67
C TRP A 263 22.85 5.73 21.28
N LEU A 264 23.64 6.47 20.49
CA LEU A 264 24.84 7.14 20.97
C LEU A 264 24.51 8.27 21.95
N THR A 265 23.44 9.04 21.69
CA THR A 265 23.00 10.10 22.62
C THR A 265 22.40 9.52 23.90
N LEU A 266 21.59 8.47 23.83
CA LEU A 266 21.08 7.76 25.00
C LEU A 266 22.19 7.06 25.78
N GLY A 267 23.11 6.38 25.11
CA GLY A 267 24.28 5.74 25.73
C GLY A 267 25.23 6.77 26.37
N GLY A 268 25.43 7.92 25.73
CA GLY A 268 26.21 9.03 26.25
C GLY A 268 25.57 9.64 27.50
N LEU A 269 24.26 9.85 27.52
CA LEU A 269 23.53 10.39 28.69
C LEU A 269 23.62 9.44 29.90
N VAL A 270 23.47 8.14 29.67
CA VAL A 270 23.59 7.12 30.71
C VAL A 270 25.02 7.08 31.25
N ALA A 271 26.03 7.16 30.40
CA ALA A 271 27.45 7.17 30.82
C ALA A 271 27.80 8.42 31.65
N VAL A 272 27.29 9.60 31.25
CA VAL A 272 27.51 10.86 32.00
C VAL A 272 26.83 10.81 33.37
N THR A 273 25.61 10.28 33.46
CA THR A 273 24.90 10.16 34.75
C THR A 273 25.56 9.15 35.69
N ILE A 274 26.08 8.04 35.19
CA ILE A 274 26.85 7.06 36.00
C ILE A 274 28.16 7.68 36.45
N TRP A 275 28.87 8.43 35.59
CA TRP A 275 30.14 9.10 35.95
C TRP A 275 29.94 10.20 36.99
N ALA A 276 28.88 11.04 36.84
CA ALA A 276 28.55 12.08 37.81
C ALA A 276 28.18 11.48 39.18
N ARG A 277 27.45 10.37 39.21
CA ARG A 277 27.07 9.67 40.45
C ARG A 277 28.28 9.01 41.13
N ARG A 278 29.25 8.48 40.38
CA ARG A 278 30.52 7.96 40.94
C ARG A 278 31.38 9.06 41.53
N ARG A 279 31.43 10.25 40.94
CA ARG A 279 32.17 11.40 41.47
C ARG A 279 31.60 11.93 42.77
N SER A 280 30.27 11.95 42.93
CA SER A 280 29.62 12.39 44.17
C SER A 280 29.83 11.44 45.34
N LEU A 281 30.12 10.16 45.09
CA LEU A 281 30.39 9.15 46.12
C LEU A 281 31.88 9.06 46.50
N SER A 282 32.80 9.75 45.80
CA SER A 282 34.23 9.72 46.05
C SER A 282 34.77 10.98 46.74
N GLN A 283 33.92 11.91 47.18
CA GLN A 283 34.37 13.03 48.00
C GLN A 283 34.57 12.60 49.46
N PRO A 284 35.76 12.74 50.04
CA PRO A 284 35.98 12.42 51.44
C PRO A 284 35.20 13.43 52.31
N ALA A 285 34.55 12.91 53.34
CA ALA A 285 33.87 13.73 54.34
C ALA A 285 34.93 14.64 55.02
N VAL A 286 34.76 15.96 54.86
CA VAL A 286 35.56 16.94 55.61
C VAL A 286 35.05 16.91 57.04
N THR A 287 35.79 16.22 57.91
CA THR A 287 35.61 16.27 59.37
C THR A 287 35.95 17.68 59.86
N ALA A 288 34.96 18.45 60.25
CA ALA A 288 35.16 19.68 61.00
C ALA A 288 35.63 19.32 62.41
N ALA A 289 36.92 19.54 62.67
CA ALA A 289 37.46 19.50 64.03
C ALA A 289 36.95 20.73 64.81
N ALA A 290 36.12 20.48 65.78
CA ALA A 290 35.77 21.50 66.79
C ALA A 290 36.98 21.79 67.66
N ARG A 291 37.46 23.04 67.65
CA ARG A 291 38.35 23.56 68.65
C ARG A 291 37.48 24.17 69.75
N GLY A 292 37.53 23.52 70.91
CA GLY A 292 37.13 24.15 72.17
C GLY A 292 38.27 24.99 72.75
N ALA A 293 37.84 26.10 73.29
CA ALA A 293 38.42 26.75 74.47
C ALA A 293 37.36 27.69 75.02
#